data_7ba9ceacb8c4af9907d9ee2eeecafc02
#
_entry.id   7ba9ceacb8c4af9907d9ee2eeecafc02
#
_cell.length_a   1.000
_cell.length_b   1.000
_cell.length_c   1.000
_cell.angle_alpha   90.00
_cell.angle_beta   90.00
_cell.angle_gamma   90.00
#
_symmetry.space_group_name_H-M   'P 1'
#
loop_
_entity.id
_entity.type
_entity.pdbx_description
1 polymer ?
#
loop_
_entity_poly.entity_id
_entity_poly.type
_entity_poly.pdbx_seq_one_letter_code
_entity_poly.pdbx_strand_id
1 'polypeptide(L)'
;MGSIIKIIVISATAALLLAGCKVDSDDVQHWKDTVKGPSRLAAVVGSARYAPELRTEAALAIVEMDRTDVDALALLKRSLDDLQSDDAAASEAIVGGMVPRLEALLAQAPDKASIGLDPIQVRAKDAAYMVVPYAPESKREELIRSVLGWYSADFEGRSLAGDYSAEQVTRALGAEAASQLVDALHEKMTPAAMIKIAEIIGDSGDSDTKKRAGDRLVTIEKEMEKSSFVKWLAEQIQASLEAAGEPADAARVNALAVFNRENYINNGALPAMRHLGDQAAVAARLLHIADTKPGPDDTKSWVERLDARRATALKALEGQVSRPHLNRLLSIALDPANPIEVRDYAFDRVGDVHSRTAIPRLWPLVERAGCAAAGCTSANKLDKRLRWRAGELVLSLGGPSIIEQFSQRLPSTSGIQYEPEELEGYATRMSQMTPPPTSTVTALLDSQLWWNRVVALRYLERRGGEAEVPAMTRLMSDEVEVSGEGWSEMNPPVKTVGQVADAAIKALRTREQGDEK
;
A
#
# COMPACT_ATOMS: atom_id res chain seq x y z
N MET A 1 3.68 -77.45 52.40
CA MET A 1 4.52 -76.86 51.32
C MET A 1 3.73 -76.29 50.12
N GLY A 2 2.41 -76.37 50.05
CA GLY A 2 1.60 -75.96 48.90
C GLY A 2 1.13 -74.47 48.90
N SER A 3 1.12 -73.78 50.04
CA SER A 3 0.54 -72.43 50.14
C SER A 3 1.54 -71.28 49.86
N ILE A 4 2.81 -71.48 50.08
CA ILE A 4 3.86 -70.43 49.91
C ILE A 4 4.19 -70.21 48.41
N ILE A 5 4.13 -71.26 47.59
CA ILE A 5 4.42 -71.21 46.16
C ILE A 5 3.35 -70.41 45.37
N LYS A 6 2.06 -70.51 45.81
CA LYS A 6 0.98 -69.75 45.13
C LYS A 6 1.07 -68.21 45.34
N ILE A 7 1.57 -67.78 46.49
CA ILE A 7 1.71 -66.30 46.78
C ILE A 7 2.87 -65.69 45.99
N ILE A 8 3.97 -66.42 45.79
CA ILE A 8 5.12 -65.93 45.03
C ILE A 8 4.82 -65.82 43.52
N VAL A 9 4.02 -66.77 42.96
CA VAL A 9 3.64 -66.68 41.54
C VAL A 9 2.65 -65.57 41.27
N ILE A 10 1.72 -65.26 42.19
CA ILE A 10 0.78 -64.12 42.05
C ILE A 10 1.50 -62.76 42.18
N SER A 11 2.48 -62.68 43.07
CA SER A 11 3.30 -61.45 43.21
C SER A 11 4.22 -61.18 41.99
N ALA A 12 4.76 -62.26 41.36
CA ALA A 12 5.59 -62.10 40.16
C ALA A 12 4.75 -61.72 38.91
N THR A 13 3.53 -62.30 38.79
CA THR A 13 2.62 -61.93 37.68
C THR A 13 2.04 -60.51 37.83
N ALA A 14 1.79 -60.02 39.05
CA ALA A 14 1.36 -58.66 39.31
C ALA A 14 2.48 -57.65 39.04
N ALA A 15 3.74 -58.02 39.33
CA ALA A 15 4.89 -57.15 39.02
C ALA A 15 5.19 -57.06 37.49
N LEU A 16 4.93 -58.13 36.74
CA LEU A 16 5.06 -58.10 35.26
C LEU A 16 3.90 -57.38 34.56
N LEU A 17 2.73 -57.27 35.18
CA LEU A 17 1.59 -56.51 34.65
C LEU A 17 1.70 -55.01 34.95
N LEU A 18 2.59 -54.61 35.86
CA LEU A 18 2.90 -53.21 36.16
C LEU A 18 4.11 -52.64 35.37
N ALA A 19 4.82 -53.48 34.63
CA ALA A 19 5.74 -53.03 33.59
C ALA A 19 4.92 -52.61 32.34
N GLY A 20 4.05 -51.63 32.51
CA GLY A 20 3.39 -50.95 31.39
C GLY A 20 4.47 -50.47 30.44
N CYS A 21 4.33 -50.75 29.13
CA CYS A 21 5.25 -50.30 28.11
C CYS A 21 5.57 -48.82 28.36
N LYS A 22 6.80 -48.58 28.80
CA LYS A 22 7.28 -47.22 29.04
C LYS A 22 7.47 -46.59 27.65
N VAL A 23 6.66 -45.62 27.33
CA VAL A 23 6.83 -44.86 26.08
C VAL A 23 8.22 -44.24 26.07
N ASP A 24 8.95 -44.46 25.00
CA ASP A 24 10.29 -43.90 24.77
C ASP A 24 10.37 -43.09 23.47
N SER A 25 11.56 -42.64 23.12
CA SER A 25 11.82 -41.81 21.93
C SER A 25 11.49 -42.59 20.64
N ASP A 26 11.78 -43.88 20.57
CA ASP A 26 11.51 -44.70 19.38
C ASP A 26 9.99 -44.81 19.14
N ASP A 27 9.19 -44.95 20.19
CA ASP A 27 7.73 -44.89 20.12
C ASP A 27 7.23 -43.56 19.57
N VAL A 28 7.77 -42.43 20.07
CA VAL A 28 7.41 -41.09 19.63
C VAL A 28 7.70 -40.90 18.14
N GLN A 29 8.87 -41.31 17.67
CA GLN A 29 9.24 -41.20 16.25
C GLN A 29 8.35 -42.13 15.37
N HIS A 30 8.08 -43.37 15.81
CA HIS A 30 7.22 -44.28 15.08
C HIS A 30 5.77 -43.79 14.95
N TRP A 31 5.25 -43.10 15.97
CA TRP A 31 3.88 -42.60 15.96
C TRP A 31 3.62 -41.49 14.95
N LYS A 32 4.63 -40.79 14.47
CA LYS A 32 4.45 -39.77 13.40
C LYS A 32 3.70 -40.30 12.19
N ASP A 33 3.93 -41.58 11.85
CA ASP A 33 3.41 -42.22 10.64
C ASP A 33 2.17 -43.08 10.88
N THR A 34 1.68 -43.18 12.14
CA THR A 34 0.56 -44.04 12.46
C THR A 34 -0.78 -43.31 12.56
N VAL A 35 -1.88 -43.98 12.24
CA VAL A 35 -3.25 -43.42 12.29
C VAL A 35 -3.61 -42.85 13.67
N LYS A 36 -3.20 -43.52 14.74
CA LYS A 36 -3.43 -43.09 16.13
C LYS A 36 -2.30 -42.23 16.70
N GLY A 37 -1.28 -41.96 15.91
CA GLY A 37 -0.11 -41.21 16.32
C GLY A 37 -0.43 -39.84 16.87
N PRO A 38 -1.18 -38.98 16.16
CA PRO A 38 -1.48 -37.64 16.61
C PRO A 38 -2.05 -37.58 18.03
N SER A 39 -3.06 -38.41 18.32
CA SER A 39 -3.69 -38.44 19.65
C SER A 39 -2.77 -39.01 20.74
N ARG A 40 -1.87 -39.95 20.37
CA ARG A 40 -0.87 -40.49 21.32
C ARG A 40 0.20 -39.45 21.66
N LEU A 41 0.72 -38.75 20.64
CA LEU A 41 1.70 -37.70 20.83
C LEU A 41 1.13 -36.55 21.68
N ALA A 42 -0.10 -36.12 21.41
CA ALA A 42 -0.78 -35.12 22.23
C ALA A 42 -0.95 -35.58 23.69
N ALA A 43 -1.28 -36.84 23.91
CA ALA A 43 -1.38 -37.43 25.27
C ALA A 43 -0.02 -37.46 25.99
N VAL A 44 1.09 -37.64 25.27
CA VAL A 44 2.44 -37.52 25.85
C VAL A 44 2.75 -36.07 26.22
N VAL A 45 2.48 -35.12 25.34
CA VAL A 45 2.68 -33.67 25.60
C VAL A 45 1.94 -33.24 26.87
N GLY A 46 0.67 -33.62 27.02
CA GLY A 46 -0.17 -33.21 28.16
C GLY A 46 0.10 -33.95 29.48
N SER A 47 0.85 -35.05 29.49
CA SER A 47 0.95 -35.94 30.67
C SER A 47 2.20 -35.70 31.53
N ALA A 48 2.01 -35.26 32.77
CA ALA A 48 3.08 -35.03 33.75
C ALA A 48 3.89 -36.31 34.14
N ARG A 49 3.46 -37.52 33.77
CA ARG A 49 4.20 -38.76 34.04
C ARG A 49 5.39 -38.98 33.11
N TYR A 50 5.50 -38.23 32.02
CA TYR A 50 6.65 -38.26 31.10
C TYR A 50 7.63 -37.16 31.41
N ALA A 51 8.91 -37.46 31.18
CA ALA A 51 9.98 -36.46 31.35
C ALA A 51 9.78 -35.28 30.36
N PRO A 52 10.16 -34.04 30.74
CA PRO A 52 10.03 -32.87 29.89
C PRO A 52 10.65 -33.05 28.49
N GLU A 53 11.78 -33.76 28.40
CA GLU A 53 12.50 -34.05 27.15
C GLU A 53 11.62 -34.89 26.20
N LEU A 54 10.96 -35.94 26.69
CA LEU A 54 10.08 -36.81 25.88
C LEU A 54 8.81 -36.05 25.46
N ARG A 55 8.29 -35.17 26.31
CA ARG A 55 7.14 -34.31 26.00
C ARG A 55 7.51 -33.30 24.92
N THR A 56 8.69 -32.71 24.98
CA THR A 56 9.24 -31.84 23.94
C THR A 56 9.39 -32.57 22.61
N GLU A 57 9.94 -33.80 22.66
CA GLU A 57 10.10 -34.62 21.47
C GLU A 57 8.74 -34.98 20.83
N ALA A 58 7.74 -35.28 21.64
CA ALA A 58 6.39 -35.54 21.17
C ALA A 58 5.74 -34.28 20.52
N ALA A 59 5.98 -33.09 21.09
CA ALA A 59 5.53 -31.84 20.52
C ALA A 59 6.20 -31.53 19.16
N LEU A 60 7.51 -31.78 19.05
CA LEU A 60 8.24 -31.66 17.78
C LEU A 60 7.78 -32.70 16.76
N ALA A 61 7.51 -33.94 17.20
CA ALA A 61 6.98 -34.98 16.33
C ALA A 61 5.61 -34.61 15.73
N ILE A 62 4.76 -33.88 16.47
CA ILE A 62 3.50 -33.31 15.94
C ILE A 62 3.78 -32.30 14.82
N VAL A 63 4.77 -31.42 14.99
CA VAL A 63 5.14 -30.42 13.97
C VAL A 63 5.73 -31.09 12.72
N GLU A 64 6.59 -32.09 12.89
CA GLU A 64 7.29 -32.77 11.79
C GLU A 64 6.44 -33.84 11.08
N MET A 65 5.22 -34.07 11.53
CA MET A 65 4.33 -35.09 10.98
C MET A 65 3.97 -34.80 9.53
N ASP A 66 4.19 -35.72 8.60
CA ASP A 66 3.80 -35.57 7.19
C ASP A 66 2.40 -36.15 6.94
N ARG A 67 1.38 -35.45 7.47
CA ARG A 67 -0.02 -35.89 7.35
C ARG A 67 -0.93 -34.71 7.03
N THR A 68 -1.77 -34.88 6.02
CA THR A 68 -2.74 -33.88 5.56
C THR A 68 -4.15 -34.09 6.11
N ASP A 69 -4.41 -35.28 6.72
CA ASP A 69 -5.71 -35.66 7.29
C ASP A 69 -5.90 -35.19 8.74
N VAL A 70 -4.89 -34.60 9.34
CA VAL A 70 -4.90 -34.12 10.72
C VAL A 70 -4.39 -32.68 10.77
N ASP A 71 -5.14 -31.78 11.41
CA ASP A 71 -4.64 -30.48 11.79
C ASP A 71 -3.69 -30.61 13.00
N ALA A 72 -2.41 -30.84 12.68
CA ALA A 72 -1.37 -31.09 13.67
C ALA A 72 -1.14 -29.88 14.58
N LEU A 73 -1.21 -28.65 14.03
CA LEU A 73 -0.98 -27.44 14.79
C LEU A 73 -2.12 -27.14 15.76
N ALA A 74 -3.38 -27.34 15.35
CA ALA A 74 -4.52 -27.20 16.24
C ALA A 74 -4.49 -28.25 17.38
N LEU A 75 -3.95 -29.41 17.12
CA LEU A 75 -3.76 -30.45 18.14
C LEU A 75 -2.69 -30.05 19.15
N LEU A 76 -1.53 -29.58 18.69
CA LEU A 76 -0.44 -29.06 19.53
C LEU A 76 -0.91 -27.87 20.36
N LYS A 77 -1.59 -26.91 19.72
CA LYS A 77 -2.11 -25.73 20.40
C LYS A 77 -3.03 -26.11 21.56
N ARG A 78 -4.00 -27.01 21.34
CA ARG A 78 -4.91 -27.47 22.41
C ARG A 78 -4.14 -28.10 23.55
N SER A 79 -3.15 -28.96 23.26
CA SER A 79 -2.34 -29.59 24.29
C SER A 79 -1.53 -28.58 25.12
N LEU A 80 -1.05 -27.49 24.49
CA LEU A 80 -0.35 -26.41 25.16
C LEU A 80 -1.31 -25.49 25.94
N ASP A 81 -2.51 -25.20 25.42
CA ASP A 81 -3.55 -24.44 26.12
C ASP A 81 -3.97 -25.14 27.42
N ASP A 82 -4.25 -26.45 27.34
CA ASP A 82 -4.60 -27.28 28.51
C ASP A 82 -3.44 -27.25 29.51
N LEU A 83 -2.24 -27.48 29.03
CA LEU A 83 -1.05 -27.49 29.89
C LEU A 83 -0.74 -26.14 30.50
N GLN A 84 -0.91 -25.05 29.77
CA GLN A 84 -0.71 -23.69 30.27
C GLN A 84 -1.68 -23.36 31.42
N SER A 85 -2.89 -23.91 31.34
CA SER A 85 -3.90 -23.73 32.39
C SER A 85 -3.59 -24.55 33.65
N ASP A 86 -3.03 -25.76 33.50
CA ASP A 86 -2.78 -26.69 34.58
C ASP A 86 -1.38 -26.54 35.19
N ASP A 87 -0.35 -26.31 34.36
CA ASP A 87 1.07 -26.23 34.72
C ASP A 87 1.83 -25.36 33.71
N ALA A 88 1.77 -24.05 33.87
CA ALA A 88 2.43 -23.08 32.99
C ALA A 88 3.96 -23.31 32.90
N ALA A 89 4.61 -23.71 33.99
CA ALA A 89 6.05 -23.96 33.98
C ALA A 89 6.41 -25.17 33.10
N ALA A 90 5.58 -26.19 33.07
CA ALA A 90 5.78 -27.32 32.17
C ALA A 90 5.54 -26.94 30.70
N SER A 91 4.56 -26.08 30.41
CA SER A 91 4.34 -25.51 29.08
C SER A 91 5.57 -24.76 28.59
N GLU A 92 6.10 -23.83 29.40
CA GLU A 92 7.32 -23.08 29.11
C GLU A 92 8.54 -23.99 28.90
N ALA A 93 8.72 -25.02 29.72
CA ALA A 93 9.85 -25.96 29.58
C ALA A 93 9.79 -26.74 28.26
N ILE A 94 8.59 -27.23 27.87
CA ILE A 94 8.39 -27.96 26.60
C ILE A 94 8.66 -27.03 25.42
N VAL A 95 8.06 -25.85 25.40
CA VAL A 95 8.25 -24.90 24.29
C VAL A 95 9.70 -24.42 24.24
N GLY A 96 10.32 -24.12 25.38
CA GLY A 96 11.75 -23.78 25.45
C GLY A 96 12.66 -24.85 24.85
N GLY A 97 12.30 -26.13 25.06
CA GLY A 97 13.01 -27.26 24.45
C GLY A 97 12.77 -27.42 22.94
N MET A 98 11.64 -26.93 22.42
CA MET A 98 11.34 -26.97 20.97
C MET A 98 12.15 -25.96 20.18
N VAL A 99 12.48 -24.80 20.76
CA VAL A 99 13.08 -23.65 20.07
C VAL A 99 14.30 -24.04 19.21
N PRO A 100 15.34 -24.73 19.73
CA PRO A 100 16.53 -25.03 18.92
C PRO A 100 16.23 -25.85 17.66
N ARG A 101 15.24 -26.75 17.74
CA ARG A 101 14.86 -27.57 16.60
C ARG A 101 14.03 -26.79 15.58
N LEU A 102 13.11 -25.94 16.03
CA LEU A 102 12.33 -25.04 15.15
C LEU A 102 13.27 -24.09 14.40
N GLU A 103 14.23 -23.47 15.09
CA GLU A 103 15.24 -22.62 14.46
C GLU A 103 16.06 -23.38 13.41
N ALA A 104 16.50 -24.60 13.73
CA ALA A 104 17.25 -25.42 12.79
C ALA A 104 16.44 -25.77 11.53
N LEU A 105 15.13 -26.04 11.66
CA LEU A 105 14.25 -26.30 10.53
C LEU A 105 14.07 -25.05 9.66
N LEU A 106 13.90 -23.88 10.27
CA LEU A 106 13.71 -22.62 9.55
C LEU A 106 14.99 -22.11 8.87
N ALA A 107 16.17 -22.43 9.43
CA ALA A 107 17.47 -22.06 8.87
C ALA A 107 17.92 -22.97 7.71
N GLN A 108 17.25 -24.10 7.45
CA GLN A 108 17.64 -24.99 6.35
C GLN A 108 17.49 -24.29 5.01
N ALA A 109 18.52 -24.39 4.18
CA ALA A 109 18.42 -23.95 2.79
C ALA A 109 17.37 -24.80 2.05
N PRO A 110 16.57 -24.19 1.16
CA PRO A 110 15.63 -24.95 0.33
C PRO A 110 16.38 -25.99 -0.49
N ASP A 111 15.83 -27.20 -0.58
CA ASP A 111 16.37 -28.21 -1.48
C ASP A 111 16.24 -27.72 -2.93
N LYS A 112 17.36 -27.55 -3.61
CA LYS A 112 17.40 -27.08 -4.99
C LYS A 112 16.72 -28.03 -5.98
N ALA A 113 16.45 -29.26 -5.57
CA ALA A 113 15.76 -30.26 -6.38
C ALA A 113 14.23 -30.26 -6.18
N SER A 114 13.72 -29.63 -5.12
CA SER A 114 12.29 -29.56 -4.83
C SER A 114 11.63 -28.39 -5.57
N ILE A 115 10.51 -28.68 -6.23
CA ILE A 115 9.64 -27.65 -6.80
C ILE A 115 8.68 -27.19 -5.69
N GLY A 116 8.86 -25.97 -5.18
CA GLY A 116 7.98 -25.38 -4.16
C GLY A 116 8.60 -25.32 -2.77
N LEU A 117 7.78 -24.92 -1.79
CA LEU A 117 8.18 -24.82 -0.39
C LEU A 117 8.15 -26.18 0.29
N ASP A 118 9.14 -26.44 1.15
CA ASP A 118 9.13 -27.62 2.02
C ASP A 118 7.96 -27.56 3.01
N PRO A 119 7.02 -28.52 2.97
CA PRO A 119 5.86 -28.55 3.87
C PRO A 119 6.24 -28.60 5.36
N ILE A 120 7.39 -29.22 5.70
CA ILE A 120 7.88 -29.29 7.07
C ILE A 120 8.35 -27.91 7.54
N GLN A 121 9.06 -27.16 6.69
CA GLN A 121 9.47 -25.80 7.02
C GLN A 121 8.27 -24.86 7.18
N VAL A 122 7.26 -24.96 6.32
CA VAL A 122 6.02 -24.18 6.43
C VAL A 122 5.34 -24.45 7.77
N ARG A 123 5.16 -25.73 8.14
CA ARG A 123 4.58 -26.10 9.44
C ARG A 123 5.46 -25.67 10.62
N ALA A 124 6.77 -25.81 10.51
CA ALA A 124 7.71 -25.35 11.54
C ALA A 124 7.61 -23.83 11.76
N LYS A 125 7.43 -23.05 10.70
CA LYS A 125 7.20 -21.60 10.76
C LYS A 125 5.89 -21.28 11.48
N ASP A 126 4.80 -21.95 11.11
CA ASP A 126 3.50 -21.77 11.75
C ASP A 126 3.53 -22.21 13.22
N ALA A 127 4.18 -23.33 13.52
CA ALA A 127 4.39 -23.78 14.89
C ALA A 127 5.22 -22.77 15.69
N ALA A 128 6.35 -22.31 15.15
CA ALA A 128 7.22 -21.33 15.82
C ALA A 128 6.47 -20.06 16.19
N TYR A 129 5.62 -19.53 15.29
CA TYR A 129 4.78 -18.38 15.58
C TYR A 129 3.70 -18.71 16.64
N MET A 130 3.00 -19.82 16.48
CA MET A 130 1.91 -20.25 17.37
C MET A 130 2.38 -20.45 18.82
N VAL A 131 3.62 -20.93 19.02
CA VAL A 131 4.14 -21.21 20.36
C VAL A 131 4.74 -20.01 21.07
N VAL A 132 4.89 -18.84 20.41
CA VAL A 132 5.44 -17.63 21.03
C VAL A 132 4.79 -17.27 22.38
N PRO A 133 3.45 -17.33 22.56
CA PRO A 133 2.82 -17.02 23.84
C PRO A 133 3.20 -17.97 24.99
N TYR A 134 3.57 -19.21 24.68
CA TYR A 134 3.92 -20.25 25.64
C TYR A 134 5.43 -20.32 25.91
N ALA A 135 6.23 -19.62 25.12
CA ALA A 135 7.70 -19.67 25.24
C ALA A 135 8.18 -18.88 26.46
N PRO A 136 9.28 -19.34 27.11
CA PRO A 136 10.01 -18.52 28.07
C PRO A 136 10.34 -17.16 27.47
N GLU A 137 10.26 -16.09 28.27
CA GLU A 137 10.49 -14.72 27.80
C GLU A 137 11.83 -14.58 27.06
N SER A 138 12.88 -15.21 27.56
CA SER A 138 14.21 -15.24 26.94
C SER A 138 14.28 -15.89 25.56
N LYS A 139 13.25 -16.66 25.16
CA LYS A 139 13.20 -17.39 23.88
C LYS A 139 12.21 -16.81 22.88
N ARG A 140 11.35 -15.88 23.29
CA ARG A 140 10.33 -15.28 22.40
C ARG A 140 10.97 -14.51 21.26
N GLU A 141 11.96 -13.70 21.55
CA GLU A 141 12.68 -12.90 20.53
C GLU A 141 13.40 -13.80 19.50
N GLU A 142 14.01 -14.92 19.95
CA GLU A 142 14.65 -15.90 19.07
C GLU A 142 13.64 -16.50 18.07
N LEU A 143 12.47 -16.94 18.57
CA LEU A 143 11.39 -17.49 17.73
C LEU A 143 10.87 -16.46 16.71
N ILE A 144 10.60 -15.23 17.15
CA ILE A 144 10.13 -14.15 16.29
C ILE A 144 11.15 -13.88 15.19
N ARG A 145 12.43 -13.77 15.55
CA ARG A 145 13.54 -13.54 14.61
C ARG A 145 13.64 -14.67 13.59
N SER A 146 13.50 -15.92 14.01
CA SER A 146 13.56 -17.09 13.13
C SER A 146 12.38 -17.11 12.14
N VAL A 147 11.16 -16.82 12.59
CA VAL A 147 9.97 -16.75 11.73
C VAL A 147 10.11 -15.62 10.70
N LEU A 148 10.49 -14.41 11.14
CA LEU A 148 10.67 -13.27 10.24
C LEU A 148 11.86 -13.47 9.29
N GLY A 149 12.95 -14.08 9.76
CA GLY A 149 14.09 -14.47 8.94
C GLY A 149 13.71 -15.46 7.85
N TRP A 150 12.82 -16.41 8.15
CA TRP A 150 12.32 -17.36 7.17
C TRP A 150 11.52 -16.64 6.05
N TYR A 151 10.62 -15.69 6.39
CA TYR A 151 9.94 -14.88 5.40
C TYR A 151 10.91 -14.02 4.59
N SER A 152 11.87 -13.39 5.25
CA SER A 152 12.82 -12.46 4.63
C SER A 152 13.77 -13.14 3.64
N ALA A 153 14.05 -14.42 3.82
CA ALA A 153 14.94 -15.18 2.93
C ALA A 153 14.37 -15.37 1.51
N ASP A 154 13.05 -15.42 1.37
CA ASP A 154 12.32 -15.44 0.10
C ASP A 154 10.91 -14.89 0.34
N PHE A 155 10.82 -13.56 0.47
CA PHE A 155 9.56 -12.93 0.84
C PHE A 155 8.44 -13.20 -0.18
N GLU A 156 8.77 -13.18 -1.47
CA GLU A 156 7.78 -13.38 -2.53
C GLU A 156 7.19 -14.81 -2.51
N GLY A 157 8.04 -15.82 -2.39
CA GLY A 157 7.60 -17.21 -2.34
C GLY A 157 6.96 -17.61 -1.00
N ARG A 158 7.31 -16.93 0.11
CA ARG A 158 6.98 -17.36 1.48
C ARG A 158 5.94 -16.51 2.20
N SER A 159 5.70 -15.27 1.76
CA SER A 159 4.86 -14.31 2.50
C SER A 159 3.43 -14.76 2.79
N LEU A 160 2.87 -15.62 1.94
CA LEU A 160 1.50 -16.17 2.07
C LEU A 160 1.49 -17.67 2.46
N ALA A 161 2.66 -18.26 2.75
CA ALA A 161 2.76 -19.69 3.00
C ALA A 161 2.23 -20.09 4.39
N GLY A 162 1.50 -21.21 4.44
CA GLY A 162 0.96 -21.80 5.67
C GLY A 162 -0.27 -21.07 6.20
N ASP A 163 -0.57 -21.28 7.48
CA ASP A 163 -1.75 -20.74 8.15
C ASP A 163 -1.61 -19.26 8.55
N TYR A 164 -0.37 -18.79 8.69
CA TYR A 164 -0.05 -17.42 9.11
C TYR A 164 0.81 -16.75 8.02
N SER A 165 0.29 -15.67 7.43
CA SER A 165 1.04 -14.84 6.48
C SER A 165 2.05 -13.91 7.17
N ALA A 166 3.05 -13.44 6.44
CA ALA A 166 4.03 -12.46 6.94
C ALA A 166 3.34 -11.20 7.49
N GLU A 167 2.30 -10.71 6.81
CA GLU A 167 1.53 -9.56 7.24
C GLU A 167 0.79 -9.80 8.56
N GLN A 168 0.08 -10.95 8.69
CA GLN A 168 -0.62 -11.30 9.92
C GLN A 168 0.34 -11.43 11.10
N VAL A 169 1.46 -12.12 10.90
CA VAL A 169 2.51 -12.29 11.93
C VAL A 169 3.07 -10.94 12.36
N THR A 170 3.45 -10.09 11.40
CA THR A 170 4.03 -8.79 11.73
C THR A 170 3.04 -7.86 12.41
N ARG A 171 1.79 -7.82 11.96
CA ARG A 171 0.74 -7.01 12.61
C ARG A 171 0.47 -7.47 14.05
N ALA A 172 0.46 -8.76 14.29
CA ALA A 172 0.22 -9.31 15.63
C ALA A 172 1.39 -9.06 16.60
N LEU A 173 2.63 -9.09 16.10
CA LEU A 173 3.85 -8.87 16.88
C LEU A 173 4.27 -7.39 16.97
N GLY A 174 3.72 -6.53 16.10
CA GLY A 174 3.87 -5.08 16.17
C GLY A 174 5.22 -4.55 15.72
N ALA A 175 5.65 -3.43 16.32
CA ALA A 175 6.80 -2.64 15.86
C ALA A 175 8.13 -3.40 15.87
N GLU A 176 8.33 -4.30 16.81
CA GLU A 176 9.57 -5.11 16.89
C GLU A 176 9.71 -6.02 15.67
N ALA A 177 8.64 -6.70 15.27
CA ALA A 177 8.61 -7.52 14.07
C ALA A 177 8.80 -6.68 12.79
N ALA A 178 8.13 -5.54 12.70
CA ALA A 178 8.31 -4.60 11.59
C ALA A 178 9.77 -4.10 11.48
N SER A 179 10.44 -3.87 12.61
CA SER A 179 11.85 -3.48 12.66
C SER A 179 12.79 -4.52 12.02
N GLN A 180 12.51 -5.81 12.20
CA GLN A 180 13.30 -6.88 11.59
C GLN A 180 13.09 -7.00 10.07
N LEU A 181 11.90 -6.66 9.56
CA LEU A 181 11.64 -6.64 8.11
C LEU A 181 12.43 -5.56 7.36
N VAL A 182 12.92 -4.51 8.04
CA VAL A 182 13.78 -3.49 7.42
C VAL A 182 15.04 -4.13 6.81
N ASP A 183 15.60 -5.12 7.49
CA ASP A 183 16.83 -5.79 7.04
C ASP A 183 16.59 -6.72 5.83
N ALA A 184 15.33 -7.09 5.57
CA ALA A 184 14.95 -7.84 4.39
C ALA A 184 14.94 -7.00 3.11
N LEU A 185 14.84 -5.67 3.22
CA LEU A 185 14.83 -4.77 2.05
C LEU A 185 16.20 -4.74 1.37
N HIS A 186 16.25 -5.09 0.08
CA HIS A 186 17.46 -5.03 -0.74
C HIS A 186 17.13 -4.77 -2.23
N GLU A 187 18.11 -4.29 -2.99
CA GLU A 187 17.93 -3.84 -4.37
C GLU A 187 17.55 -4.94 -5.38
N LYS A 188 17.82 -6.20 -5.06
CA LYS A 188 17.52 -7.36 -5.93
C LYS A 188 16.15 -7.97 -5.68
N MET A 189 15.44 -7.48 -4.69
CA MET A 189 14.06 -7.90 -4.38
C MET A 189 13.11 -7.45 -5.48
N THR A 190 12.10 -8.26 -5.79
CA THR A 190 11.10 -7.86 -6.79
C THR A 190 10.35 -6.59 -6.37
N PRO A 191 9.89 -5.77 -7.33
CA PRO A 191 9.11 -4.58 -7.05
C PRO A 191 7.90 -4.83 -6.13
N ALA A 192 7.17 -5.91 -6.37
CA ALA A 192 5.99 -6.27 -5.57
C ALA A 192 6.34 -6.60 -4.11
N ALA A 193 7.40 -7.39 -3.90
CA ALA A 193 7.86 -7.74 -2.55
C ALA A 193 8.35 -6.49 -1.79
N MET A 194 9.05 -5.59 -2.45
CA MET A 194 9.53 -4.34 -1.86
C MET A 194 8.37 -3.45 -1.38
N ILE A 195 7.35 -3.26 -2.21
CA ILE A 195 6.14 -2.52 -1.84
C ILE A 195 5.45 -3.19 -0.66
N LYS A 196 5.27 -4.51 -0.71
CA LYS A 196 4.55 -5.23 0.35
C LYS A 196 5.27 -5.16 1.70
N ILE A 197 6.58 -5.27 1.73
CA ILE A 197 7.37 -5.07 2.97
C ILE A 197 7.22 -3.64 3.47
N ALA A 198 7.34 -2.63 2.59
CA ALA A 198 7.19 -1.23 2.98
C ALA A 198 5.78 -0.92 3.52
N GLU A 199 4.73 -1.51 2.93
CA GLU A 199 3.35 -1.43 3.41
C GLU A 199 3.22 -2.00 4.83
N ILE A 200 3.73 -3.22 5.06
CA ILE A 200 3.70 -3.86 6.39
C ILE A 200 4.45 -3.01 7.43
N ILE A 201 5.63 -2.49 7.07
CA ILE A 201 6.39 -1.59 7.95
C ILE A 201 5.62 -0.28 8.19
N GLY A 202 5.00 0.27 7.16
CA GLY A 202 4.17 1.47 7.26
C GLY A 202 3.00 1.33 8.22
N ASP A 203 2.35 0.15 8.21
CA ASP A 203 1.20 -0.14 9.06
C ASP A 203 1.60 -0.48 10.51
N SER A 204 2.67 -1.25 10.70
CA SER A 204 3.01 -1.88 11.99
C SER A 204 4.23 -1.26 12.68
N GLY A 205 5.11 -0.56 11.94
CA GLY A 205 6.34 0.02 12.46
C GLY A 205 6.12 1.30 13.25
N ASP A 206 6.95 1.52 14.27
CA ASP A 206 7.06 2.80 14.95
C ASP A 206 7.80 3.85 14.09
N SER A 207 7.93 5.07 14.61
CA SER A 207 8.57 6.18 13.89
C SER A 207 10.03 5.90 13.54
N ASP A 208 10.78 5.23 14.41
CA ASP A 208 12.19 4.91 14.18
C ASP A 208 12.35 3.81 13.13
N THR A 209 11.53 2.78 13.20
CA THR A 209 11.47 1.70 12.20
C THR A 209 11.12 2.25 10.81
N LYS A 210 10.10 3.11 10.71
CA LYS A 210 9.72 3.77 9.44
C LYS A 210 10.85 4.64 8.89
N LYS A 211 11.54 5.37 9.77
CA LYS A 211 12.70 6.18 9.39
C LYS A 211 13.83 5.30 8.84
N ARG A 212 14.20 4.22 9.54
CA ARG A 212 15.24 3.27 9.08
C ARG A 212 14.87 2.66 7.72
N ALA A 213 13.61 2.25 7.54
CA ALA A 213 13.11 1.73 6.28
C ALA A 213 13.18 2.78 5.16
N GLY A 214 12.85 4.03 5.45
CA GLY A 214 12.99 5.15 4.53
C GLY A 214 14.42 5.40 4.08
N ASP A 215 15.36 5.45 5.03
CA ASP A 215 16.79 5.60 4.75
C ASP A 215 17.31 4.40 3.91
N ARG A 216 16.82 3.19 4.19
CA ARG A 216 17.16 1.97 3.45
C ARG A 216 16.63 2.02 2.02
N LEU A 217 15.36 2.38 1.79
CA LEU A 217 14.78 2.49 0.44
C LEU A 217 15.46 3.58 -0.40
N VAL A 218 15.83 4.71 0.21
CA VAL A 218 16.63 5.75 -0.46
C VAL A 218 17.99 5.19 -0.90
N THR A 219 18.61 4.36 -0.08
CA THR A 219 19.87 3.70 -0.42
C THR A 219 19.68 2.70 -1.56
N ILE A 220 18.66 1.85 -1.48
CA ILE A 220 18.31 0.85 -2.50
C ILE A 220 18.08 1.51 -3.85
N GLU A 221 17.30 2.59 -3.90
CA GLU A 221 17.03 3.32 -5.13
C GLU A 221 18.32 3.84 -5.78
N LYS A 222 19.25 4.38 -4.98
CA LYS A 222 20.57 4.81 -5.46
C LYS A 222 21.45 3.63 -5.93
N GLU A 223 21.38 2.48 -5.28
CA GLU A 223 22.08 1.27 -5.73
C GLU A 223 21.54 0.79 -7.10
N MET A 224 20.22 0.86 -7.32
CA MET A 224 19.60 0.54 -8.61
C MET A 224 20.06 1.45 -9.75
N GLU A 225 20.52 2.66 -9.47
CA GLU A 225 21.09 3.56 -10.48
C GLU A 225 22.50 3.14 -10.95
N LYS A 226 23.21 2.32 -10.16
CA LYS A 226 24.58 1.92 -10.47
C LYS A 226 24.67 0.91 -11.61
N SER A 227 25.77 0.95 -12.34
CA SER A 227 26.07 -0.02 -13.42
C SER A 227 26.15 -1.47 -12.91
N SER A 228 26.51 -1.69 -11.66
CA SER A 228 26.53 -3.02 -11.02
C SER A 228 25.15 -3.67 -10.98
N PHE A 229 24.09 -2.89 -10.72
CA PHE A 229 22.72 -3.39 -10.72
C PHE A 229 22.25 -3.75 -12.14
N VAL A 230 22.56 -2.90 -13.13
CA VAL A 230 22.24 -3.18 -14.54
C VAL A 230 22.96 -4.45 -15.01
N LYS A 231 24.22 -4.63 -14.60
CA LYS A 231 24.98 -5.85 -14.91
C LYS A 231 24.33 -7.10 -14.31
N TRP A 232 23.93 -7.04 -13.04
CA TRP A 232 23.20 -8.13 -12.39
C TRP A 232 21.90 -8.45 -13.13
N LEU A 233 21.09 -7.45 -13.52
CA LEU A 233 19.87 -7.66 -14.31
C LEU A 233 20.19 -8.32 -15.67
N ALA A 234 21.25 -7.88 -16.34
CA ALA A 234 21.67 -8.48 -17.61
C ALA A 234 22.02 -9.96 -17.48
N GLU A 235 22.73 -10.35 -16.40
CA GLU A 235 23.06 -11.74 -16.09
C GLU A 235 21.78 -12.58 -15.85
N GLN A 236 20.80 -12.07 -15.11
CA GLN A 236 19.52 -12.75 -14.88
C GLN A 236 18.70 -12.92 -16.18
N ILE A 237 18.64 -11.86 -17.00
CA ILE A 237 17.92 -11.86 -18.27
C ILE A 237 18.56 -12.84 -19.24
N GLN A 238 19.89 -12.83 -19.35
CA GLN A 238 20.61 -13.76 -20.21
C GLN A 238 20.30 -15.22 -19.83
N ALA A 239 20.41 -15.55 -18.55
CA ALA A 239 20.11 -16.90 -18.06
C ALA A 239 18.64 -17.30 -18.34
N SER A 240 17.70 -16.38 -18.20
CA SER A 240 16.28 -16.62 -18.49
C SER A 240 16.01 -16.86 -19.98
N LEU A 241 16.61 -16.06 -20.87
CA LEU A 241 16.49 -16.23 -22.32
C LEU A 241 17.12 -17.56 -22.78
N GLU A 242 18.30 -17.91 -22.27
CA GLU A 242 18.97 -19.17 -22.57
C GLU A 242 18.12 -20.38 -22.11
N ALA A 243 17.52 -20.31 -20.91
CA ALA A 243 16.63 -21.36 -20.41
C ALA A 243 15.35 -21.51 -21.26
N ALA A 244 14.86 -20.40 -21.85
CA ALA A 244 13.71 -20.40 -22.75
C ALA A 244 14.08 -20.78 -24.21
N GLY A 245 15.36 -20.96 -24.53
CA GLY A 245 15.82 -21.21 -25.88
C GLY A 245 15.70 -20.00 -26.84
N GLU A 246 15.63 -18.79 -26.26
CA GLU A 246 15.53 -17.54 -27.00
C GLU A 246 16.90 -16.91 -27.27
N PRO A 247 17.05 -16.12 -28.39
CA PRO A 247 18.30 -15.41 -28.68
C PRO A 247 18.65 -14.43 -27.53
N ALA A 248 19.85 -14.57 -26.98
CA ALA A 248 20.41 -13.76 -25.91
C ALA A 248 21.58 -12.89 -26.38
N ASP A 249 21.40 -12.14 -27.51
CA ASP A 249 22.42 -11.20 -27.94
C ASP A 249 22.61 -10.03 -26.97
N ALA A 250 23.84 -9.52 -26.88
CA ALA A 250 24.23 -8.52 -25.90
C ALA A 250 23.41 -7.21 -26.00
N ALA A 251 22.98 -6.80 -27.19
CA ALA A 251 22.21 -5.57 -27.38
C ALA A 251 20.79 -5.72 -26.81
N ARG A 252 20.15 -6.86 -27.12
CA ARG A 252 18.82 -7.21 -26.56
C ARG A 252 18.87 -7.32 -25.02
N VAL A 253 19.86 -8.06 -24.50
CA VAL A 253 20.04 -8.24 -23.05
C VAL A 253 20.23 -6.90 -22.34
N ASN A 254 21.11 -6.03 -22.87
CA ASN A 254 21.33 -4.71 -22.29
C ASN A 254 20.08 -3.80 -22.35
N ALA A 255 19.34 -3.82 -23.47
CA ALA A 255 18.11 -3.05 -23.60
C ALA A 255 17.06 -3.49 -22.57
N LEU A 256 16.87 -4.79 -22.39
CA LEU A 256 15.97 -5.36 -21.38
C LEU A 256 16.45 -5.06 -19.95
N ALA A 257 17.75 -5.09 -19.68
CA ALA A 257 18.30 -4.76 -18.36
C ALA A 257 18.03 -3.30 -17.98
N VAL A 258 18.21 -2.36 -18.93
CA VAL A 258 17.86 -0.95 -18.72
C VAL A 258 16.36 -0.77 -18.50
N PHE A 259 15.53 -1.45 -19.28
CA PHE A 259 14.06 -1.40 -19.10
C PHE A 259 13.65 -1.94 -17.71
N ASN A 260 14.19 -3.10 -17.32
CA ASN A 260 13.89 -3.70 -16.02
C ASN A 260 14.39 -2.85 -14.85
N ARG A 261 15.54 -2.18 -14.97
CA ARG A 261 15.98 -1.21 -13.96
C ARG A 261 14.93 -0.13 -13.74
N GLU A 262 14.38 0.46 -14.80
CA GLU A 262 13.31 1.46 -14.65
C GLU A 262 12.05 0.87 -14.02
N ASN A 263 11.73 -0.39 -14.31
CA ASN A 263 10.63 -1.10 -13.65
C ASN A 263 10.88 -1.26 -12.14
N TYR A 264 12.09 -1.66 -11.73
CA TYR A 264 12.46 -1.78 -10.31
C TYR A 264 12.37 -0.45 -9.57
N ILE A 265 12.78 0.65 -10.19
CA ILE A 265 12.70 1.98 -9.60
C ILE A 265 11.24 2.48 -9.57
N ASN A 266 10.57 2.51 -10.72
CA ASN A 266 9.26 3.15 -10.88
C ASN A 266 8.09 2.34 -10.31
N ASN A 267 8.19 1.01 -10.30
CA ASN A 267 7.15 0.11 -9.80
C ASN A 267 7.58 -0.62 -8.51
N GLY A 268 8.73 -0.28 -7.95
CA GLY A 268 9.27 -0.88 -6.71
C GLY A 268 9.68 0.20 -5.71
N ALA A 269 10.92 0.71 -5.82
CA ALA A 269 11.51 1.57 -4.80
C ALA A 269 10.72 2.86 -4.54
N LEU A 270 10.32 3.59 -5.59
CA LEU A 270 9.58 4.84 -5.41
C LEU A 270 8.17 4.64 -4.81
N PRO A 271 7.32 3.71 -5.31
CA PRO A 271 6.05 3.41 -4.68
C PRO A 271 6.19 2.88 -3.24
N ALA A 272 7.22 2.07 -2.94
CA ALA A 272 7.47 1.57 -1.60
C ALA A 272 7.69 2.70 -0.58
N MET A 273 8.41 3.76 -0.97
CA MET A 273 8.65 4.94 -0.13
C MET A 273 7.35 5.62 0.33
N ARG A 274 6.26 5.55 -0.45
CA ARG A 274 4.97 6.16 -0.11
C ARG A 274 4.37 5.59 1.18
N HIS A 275 4.58 4.31 1.46
CA HIS A 275 3.96 3.62 2.59
C HIS A 275 4.58 3.96 3.95
N LEU A 276 5.74 4.62 3.97
CA LEU A 276 6.47 4.89 5.21
C LEU A 276 6.04 6.18 5.94
N GLY A 277 5.13 6.95 5.35
CA GLY A 277 4.68 8.23 5.91
C GLY A 277 5.71 9.35 5.76
N ASP A 278 5.55 10.43 6.53
CA ASP A 278 6.39 11.63 6.45
C ASP A 278 7.80 11.37 7.00
N GLN A 279 8.69 10.95 6.09
CA GLN A 279 10.11 10.75 6.38
C GLN A 279 10.95 11.78 5.61
N ALA A 280 11.66 12.65 6.32
CA ALA A 280 12.42 13.76 5.73
C ALA A 280 13.42 13.31 4.64
N ALA A 281 14.12 12.21 4.82
CA ALA A 281 15.07 11.67 3.84
C ALA A 281 14.35 11.19 2.56
N VAL A 282 13.20 10.54 2.71
CA VAL A 282 12.35 10.08 1.61
C VAL A 282 11.82 11.26 0.82
N ALA A 283 11.19 12.23 1.50
CA ALA A 283 10.66 13.44 0.86
C ALA A 283 11.74 14.22 0.11
N ALA A 284 12.93 14.36 0.72
CA ALA A 284 14.07 15.03 0.09
C ALA A 284 14.55 14.30 -1.18
N ARG A 285 14.63 12.96 -1.16
CA ARG A 285 15.04 12.15 -2.34
C ARG A 285 13.98 12.23 -3.44
N LEU A 286 12.71 12.04 -3.12
CA LEU A 286 11.61 12.11 -4.08
C LEU A 286 11.52 13.48 -4.75
N LEU A 287 11.65 14.56 -3.97
CA LEU A 287 11.73 15.93 -4.52
C LEU A 287 12.96 16.15 -5.39
N HIS A 288 14.10 15.56 -5.02
CA HIS A 288 15.30 15.64 -5.85
C HIS A 288 15.06 15.00 -7.23
N ILE A 289 14.47 13.80 -7.26
CA ILE A 289 14.12 13.10 -8.50
C ILE A 289 13.12 13.93 -9.31
N ALA A 290 12.06 14.44 -8.68
CA ALA A 290 11.01 15.21 -9.33
C ALA A 290 11.53 16.50 -9.99
N ASP A 291 12.56 17.11 -9.40
CA ASP A 291 13.16 18.38 -9.86
C ASP A 291 14.35 18.18 -10.82
N THR A 292 14.79 16.95 -11.02
CA THR A 292 15.87 16.63 -11.96
C THR A 292 15.41 16.96 -13.39
N LYS A 293 16.19 17.77 -14.10
CA LYS A 293 15.90 18.17 -15.49
C LYS A 293 16.76 17.39 -16.47
N PRO A 294 16.25 17.07 -17.67
CA PRO A 294 17.07 16.51 -18.72
C PRO A 294 18.16 17.48 -19.13
N GLY A 295 19.33 16.94 -19.44
CA GLY A 295 20.43 17.70 -20.03
C GLY A 295 20.19 18.01 -21.52
N PRO A 296 20.94 18.98 -22.09
CA PRO A 296 20.77 19.36 -23.49
C PRO A 296 21.15 18.24 -24.48
N ASP A 297 22.03 17.33 -24.07
CA ASP A 297 22.53 16.23 -24.90
C ASP A 297 21.84 14.88 -24.62
N ASP A 298 20.82 14.87 -23.75
CA ASP A 298 20.11 13.66 -23.38
C ASP A 298 19.29 13.10 -24.55
N THR A 299 19.33 11.79 -24.73
CA THR A 299 18.53 11.13 -25.77
C THR A 299 17.03 11.19 -25.42
N LYS A 300 16.19 11.22 -26.47
CA LYS A 300 14.73 11.22 -26.30
C LYS A 300 14.25 10.08 -25.38
N SER A 301 14.77 8.87 -25.55
CA SER A 301 14.37 7.74 -24.73
C SER A 301 14.80 7.87 -23.26
N TRP A 302 15.91 8.57 -22.99
CA TRP A 302 16.31 8.92 -21.63
C TRP A 302 15.38 9.95 -21.00
N VAL A 303 15.04 10.99 -21.77
CA VAL A 303 14.11 12.06 -21.31
C VAL A 303 12.75 11.45 -20.95
N GLU A 304 12.18 10.57 -21.79
CA GLU A 304 10.92 9.89 -21.53
C GLU A 304 10.98 9.05 -20.24
N ARG A 305 12.07 8.32 -20.01
CA ARG A 305 12.25 7.55 -18.75
C ARG A 305 12.40 8.46 -17.54
N LEU A 306 13.16 9.54 -17.66
CA LEU A 306 13.33 10.52 -16.59
C LEU A 306 12.00 11.17 -16.23
N ASP A 307 11.19 11.56 -17.20
CA ASP A 307 9.88 12.16 -16.96
C ASP A 307 8.90 11.18 -16.29
N ALA A 308 8.89 9.91 -16.70
CA ALA A 308 8.12 8.87 -16.02
C ALA A 308 8.56 8.70 -14.56
N ARG A 309 9.88 8.71 -14.29
CA ARG A 309 10.44 8.63 -12.94
C ARG A 309 10.06 9.86 -12.10
N ARG A 310 10.12 11.06 -12.67
CA ARG A 310 9.70 12.32 -12.03
C ARG A 310 8.22 12.30 -11.64
N ALA A 311 7.36 11.84 -12.54
CA ALA A 311 5.94 11.68 -12.28
C ALA A 311 5.69 10.67 -11.15
N THR A 312 6.38 9.53 -11.16
CA THR A 312 6.27 8.52 -10.10
C THR A 312 6.75 9.03 -8.75
N ALA A 313 7.86 9.79 -8.71
CA ALA A 313 8.35 10.42 -7.49
C ALA A 313 7.33 11.42 -6.91
N LEU A 314 6.67 12.22 -7.76
CA LEU A 314 5.60 13.12 -7.32
C LEU A 314 4.37 12.36 -6.80
N LYS A 315 3.99 11.24 -7.42
CA LYS A 315 2.95 10.36 -6.88
C LYS A 315 3.32 9.83 -5.49
N ALA A 316 4.55 9.36 -5.33
CA ALA A 316 5.04 8.80 -4.07
C ALA A 316 5.13 9.84 -2.93
N LEU A 317 5.18 11.14 -3.25
CA LEU A 317 5.16 12.25 -2.28
C LEU A 317 3.78 12.52 -1.66
N GLU A 318 2.72 11.80 -2.06
CA GLU A 318 1.39 11.96 -1.46
C GLU A 318 1.43 11.76 0.05
N GLY A 319 0.91 12.73 0.81
CA GLY A 319 0.94 12.73 2.27
C GLY A 319 2.30 13.00 2.91
N GLN A 320 3.36 13.25 2.11
CA GLN A 320 4.72 13.46 2.62
C GLN A 320 5.24 14.89 2.43
N VAL A 321 4.40 15.80 1.95
CA VAL A 321 4.79 17.17 1.68
C VAL A 321 4.33 18.13 2.77
N SER A 322 5.13 19.18 2.99
CA SER A 322 4.89 20.20 4.00
C SER A 322 5.31 21.59 3.48
N ARG A 323 5.07 22.64 4.25
CA ARG A 323 5.35 24.04 3.84
C ARG A 323 6.76 24.28 3.28
N PRO A 324 7.86 23.74 3.81
CA PRO A 324 9.19 23.89 3.22
C PRO A 324 9.30 23.42 1.77
N HIS A 325 8.48 22.45 1.35
CA HIS A 325 8.51 21.87 0.01
C HIS A 325 7.75 22.71 -1.03
N LEU A 326 6.86 23.62 -0.59
CA LEU A 326 5.93 24.35 -1.43
C LEU A 326 6.59 25.08 -2.60
N ASN A 327 7.66 25.84 -2.35
CA ASN A 327 8.31 26.61 -3.39
C ASN A 327 8.89 25.75 -4.49
N ARG A 328 9.43 24.61 -4.14
CA ARG A 328 9.99 23.64 -5.10
C ARG A 328 8.90 22.98 -5.93
N LEU A 329 7.81 22.54 -5.29
CA LEU A 329 6.63 21.99 -5.97
C LEU A 329 6.01 22.99 -6.94
N LEU A 330 5.85 24.24 -6.51
CA LEU A 330 5.38 25.33 -7.38
C LEU A 330 6.32 25.57 -8.56
N SER A 331 7.64 25.48 -8.37
CA SER A 331 8.60 25.62 -9.46
C SER A 331 8.44 24.51 -10.49
N ILE A 332 8.21 23.26 -10.06
CA ILE A 332 7.97 22.11 -10.96
C ILE A 332 6.63 22.29 -11.70
N ALA A 333 5.56 22.65 -10.98
CA ALA A 333 4.21 22.78 -11.54
C ALA A 333 4.10 23.92 -12.56
N LEU A 334 4.81 25.01 -12.32
CA LEU A 334 4.72 26.24 -13.14
C LEU A 334 5.70 26.26 -14.31
N ASP A 335 6.74 25.44 -14.33
CA ASP A 335 7.74 25.41 -15.38
C ASP A 335 7.15 24.86 -16.70
N PRO A 336 7.06 25.68 -17.76
CA PRO A 336 6.51 25.23 -19.04
C PRO A 336 7.38 24.19 -19.75
N ALA A 337 8.65 24.04 -19.38
CA ALA A 337 9.54 23.01 -19.92
C ALA A 337 9.21 21.60 -19.39
N ASN A 338 8.47 21.50 -18.28
CA ASN A 338 8.06 20.21 -17.75
C ASN A 338 6.87 19.63 -18.51
N PRO A 339 6.84 18.30 -18.76
CA PRO A 339 5.67 17.63 -19.31
C PRO A 339 4.42 17.86 -18.45
N ILE A 340 3.25 17.85 -19.12
CA ILE A 340 1.98 18.14 -18.43
C ILE A 340 1.71 17.15 -17.28
N GLU A 341 2.07 15.88 -17.44
CA GLU A 341 1.89 14.87 -16.39
C GLU A 341 2.70 15.19 -15.13
N VAL A 342 3.96 15.58 -15.28
CA VAL A 342 4.82 16.00 -14.16
C VAL A 342 4.24 17.24 -13.48
N ARG A 343 3.73 18.21 -14.26
CA ARG A 343 3.11 19.42 -13.74
C ARG A 343 1.82 19.11 -12.97
N ASP A 344 0.97 18.23 -13.48
CA ASP A 344 -0.28 17.84 -12.83
C ASP A 344 -0.04 17.21 -11.46
N TYR A 345 0.89 16.24 -11.35
CA TYR A 345 1.23 15.67 -10.04
C TYR A 345 1.88 16.68 -9.10
N ALA A 346 2.65 17.62 -9.63
CA ALA A 346 3.18 18.71 -8.80
C ALA A 346 2.07 19.62 -8.27
N PHE A 347 1.02 19.92 -9.07
CA PHE A 347 -0.18 20.63 -8.59
C PHE A 347 -0.91 19.86 -7.49
N ASP A 348 -1.06 18.55 -7.62
CA ASP A 348 -1.65 17.72 -6.55
C ASP A 348 -0.85 17.90 -5.26
N ARG A 349 0.47 17.80 -5.32
CA ARG A 349 1.35 17.99 -4.15
C ARG A 349 1.31 19.40 -3.58
N VAL A 350 1.14 20.44 -4.42
CA VAL A 350 0.89 21.81 -3.93
C VAL A 350 -0.42 21.86 -3.13
N GLY A 351 -1.45 21.16 -3.59
CA GLY A 351 -2.71 21.02 -2.86
C GLY A 351 -2.54 20.39 -1.48
N ASP A 352 -1.78 19.31 -1.39
CA ASP A 352 -1.53 18.57 -0.13
C ASP A 352 -0.81 19.43 0.93
N VAL A 353 -0.05 20.44 0.53
CA VAL A 353 0.61 21.37 1.48
C VAL A 353 -0.40 22.25 2.22
N HIS A 354 -1.63 22.43 1.70
CA HIS A 354 -2.70 23.23 2.29
C HIS A 354 -2.28 24.66 2.67
N SER A 355 -1.46 25.32 1.83
CA SER A 355 -0.91 26.64 2.14
C SER A 355 -1.44 27.73 1.22
N ARG A 356 -2.12 28.74 1.79
CA ARG A 356 -2.59 29.94 1.06
C ARG A 356 -1.48 30.73 0.39
N THR A 357 -0.22 30.57 0.81
CA THR A 357 0.92 31.26 0.22
C THR A 357 1.22 30.81 -1.23
N ALA A 358 0.61 29.72 -1.71
CA ALA A 358 0.64 29.30 -3.11
C ALA A 358 -0.20 30.20 -4.02
N ILE A 359 -1.30 30.76 -3.53
CA ILE A 359 -2.33 31.47 -4.32
C ILE A 359 -1.75 32.57 -5.21
N PRO A 360 -0.89 33.48 -4.72
CA PRO A 360 -0.32 34.56 -5.58
C PRO A 360 0.42 34.03 -6.81
N ARG A 361 1.04 32.87 -6.72
CA ARG A 361 1.79 32.25 -7.82
C ARG A 361 0.87 31.48 -8.79
N LEU A 362 -0.34 31.10 -8.38
CA LEU A 362 -1.32 30.41 -9.21
C LEU A 362 -2.16 31.35 -10.06
N TRP A 363 -2.36 32.62 -9.66
CA TRP A 363 -3.17 33.59 -10.38
C TRP A 363 -2.80 33.74 -11.87
N PRO A 364 -1.53 33.82 -12.27
CA PRO A 364 -1.19 33.93 -13.69
C PRO A 364 -1.65 32.76 -14.56
N LEU A 365 -1.93 31.62 -13.97
CA LEU A 365 -2.52 30.48 -14.67
C LEU A 365 -4.05 30.58 -14.73
N VAL A 366 -4.70 30.98 -13.64
CA VAL A 366 -6.16 31.20 -13.59
C VAL A 366 -6.60 32.24 -14.62
N GLU A 367 -5.78 33.27 -14.87
CA GLU A 367 -6.03 34.37 -15.81
C GLU A 367 -5.78 34.01 -17.29
N ARG A 368 -5.36 32.77 -17.61
CA ARG A 368 -5.12 32.35 -19.00
C ARG A 368 -6.42 32.13 -19.78
N ALA A 369 -6.50 32.72 -20.94
CA ALA A 369 -7.71 32.65 -21.76
C ALA A 369 -8.01 31.22 -22.28
N GLY A 370 -6.98 30.40 -22.54
CA GLY A 370 -7.19 29.09 -23.16
C GLY A 370 -7.67 29.18 -24.61
N CYS A 371 -8.64 28.38 -24.99
CA CYS A 371 -9.20 28.33 -26.33
C CYS A 371 -10.16 29.51 -26.61
N ALA A 372 -10.07 30.07 -27.81
CA ALA A 372 -11.08 30.99 -28.34
C ALA A 372 -11.95 30.25 -29.39
N ALA A 373 -13.17 30.76 -29.63
CA ALA A 373 -14.13 30.19 -30.58
C ALA A 373 -13.62 30.01 -32.02
N ALA A 374 -12.56 30.77 -32.40
CA ALA A 374 -11.96 30.70 -33.73
C ALA A 374 -11.03 29.50 -33.96
N GLY A 375 -10.78 28.68 -32.96
CA GLY A 375 -9.94 27.50 -33.02
C GLY A 375 -9.08 27.28 -31.77
N CYS A 376 -8.82 26.02 -31.46
CA CYS A 376 -8.06 25.61 -30.28
C CYS A 376 -6.77 24.90 -30.69
N THR A 377 -5.64 25.56 -30.53
CA THR A 377 -4.32 24.95 -30.71
C THR A 377 -3.96 24.04 -29.52
N SER A 378 -2.95 23.19 -29.68
CA SER A 378 -2.44 22.36 -28.56
C SER A 378 -1.98 23.21 -27.38
N ALA A 379 -1.37 24.39 -27.64
CA ALA A 379 -0.96 25.32 -26.60
C ALA A 379 -2.17 25.90 -25.84
N ASN A 380 -3.24 26.24 -26.55
CA ASN A 380 -4.46 26.75 -25.93
C ASN A 380 -5.21 25.69 -25.11
N LYS A 381 -5.20 24.43 -25.56
CA LYS A 381 -5.73 23.29 -24.78
C LYS A 381 -4.96 23.10 -23.48
N LEU A 382 -3.64 23.24 -23.53
CA LEU A 382 -2.79 23.17 -22.35
C LEU A 382 -3.09 24.35 -21.39
N ASP A 383 -3.22 25.57 -21.90
CA ASP A 383 -3.55 26.75 -21.09
C ASP A 383 -4.91 26.58 -20.40
N LYS A 384 -5.92 26.05 -21.08
CA LYS A 384 -7.22 25.72 -20.51
C LYS A 384 -7.12 24.72 -19.37
N ARG A 385 -6.37 23.63 -19.56
CA ARG A 385 -6.15 22.61 -18.51
C ARG A 385 -5.44 23.20 -17.29
N LEU A 386 -4.42 24.03 -17.51
CA LEU A 386 -3.68 24.68 -16.42
C LEU A 386 -4.53 25.71 -15.67
N ARG A 387 -5.39 26.46 -16.38
CA ARG A 387 -6.37 27.36 -15.76
C ARG A 387 -7.30 26.59 -14.83
N TRP A 388 -7.87 25.50 -15.32
CA TRP A 388 -8.75 24.64 -14.52
C TRP A 388 -8.05 24.16 -13.25
N ARG A 389 -6.89 23.50 -13.38
CA ARG A 389 -6.11 22.97 -12.24
C ARG A 389 -5.73 24.05 -11.23
N ALA A 390 -5.24 25.18 -11.71
CA ALA A 390 -4.89 26.31 -10.83
C ALA A 390 -6.14 26.89 -10.15
N GLY A 391 -7.26 26.98 -10.86
CA GLY A 391 -8.52 27.48 -10.32
C GLY A 391 -9.06 26.61 -9.18
N GLU A 392 -9.07 25.29 -9.35
CA GLU A 392 -9.45 24.36 -8.29
C GLU A 392 -8.56 24.50 -7.05
N LEU A 393 -7.24 24.65 -7.25
CA LEU A 393 -6.30 24.85 -6.14
C LEU A 393 -6.51 26.19 -5.43
N VAL A 394 -6.72 27.27 -6.17
CA VAL A 394 -7.01 28.59 -5.59
C VAL A 394 -8.27 28.54 -4.73
N LEU A 395 -9.34 27.90 -5.21
CA LEU A 395 -10.57 27.73 -4.46
C LEU A 395 -10.38 26.85 -3.22
N SER A 396 -9.71 25.70 -3.36
CA SER A 396 -9.42 24.79 -2.26
C SER A 396 -8.58 25.44 -1.16
N LEU A 397 -7.52 26.18 -1.53
CA LEU A 397 -6.59 26.81 -0.59
C LEU A 397 -7.15 28.11 0.00
N GLY A 398 -7.95 28.86 -0.78
CA GLY A 398 -8.48 30.17 -0.40
C GLY A 398 -9.74 30.11 0.45
N GLY A 399 -10.54 29.05 0.30
CA GLY A 399 -11.83 28.90 0.98
C GLY A 399 -12.85 29.99 0.59
N PRO A 400 -13.92 30.21 1.38
CA PRO A 400 -15.01 31.14 1.04
C PRO A 400 -14.57 32.57 0.69
N SER A 401 -13.54 33.07 1.33
CA SER A 401 -13.07 34.46 1.15
C SER A 401 -12.44 34.76 -0.21
N ILE A 402 -12.09 33.71 -1.00
CA ILE A 402 -11.43 33.91 -2.29
C ILE A 402 -12.42 33.98 -3.46
N ILE A 403 -13.69 33.56 -3.26
CA ILE A 403 -14.66 33.33 -4.34
C ILE A 403 -14.90 34.60 -5.19
N GLU A 404 -15.09 35.74 -4.54
CA GLU A 404 -15.32 37.00 -5.25
C GLU A 404 -14.10 37.38 -6.10
N GLN A 405 -12.91 37.32 -5.53
CA GLN A 405 -11.68 37.62 -6.25
C GLN A 405 -11.44 36.61 -7.38
N PHE A 406 -11.75 35.32 -7.15
CA PHE A 406 -11.63 34.26 -8.15
C PHE A 406 -12.56 34.54 -9.36
N SER A 407 -13.84 34.82 -9.10
CA SER A 407 -14.82 35.11 -10.15
C SER A 407 -14.47 36.31 -11.01
N GLN A 408 -13.84 37.35 -10.41
CA GLN A 408 -13.40 38.53 -11.11
C GLN A 408 -12.11 38.34 -11.94
N ARG A 409 -11.26 37.36 -11.58
CA ARG A 409 -9.99 37.08 -12.25
C ARG A 409 -10.08 36.06 -13.37
N LEU A 410 -11.19 35.31 -13.44
CA LEU A 410 -11.44 34.44 -14.59
C LEU A 410 -11.48 35.29 -15.88
N PRO A 411 -10.82 34.85 -16.96
CA PRO A 411 -10.79 35.56 -18.21
C PRO A 411 -12.19 35.91 -18.74
N SER A 412 -12.37 37.16 -19.21
CA SER A 412 -13.65 37.67 -19.67
C SER A 412 -13.61 38.21 -21.14
N THR A 413 -12.57 37.83 -21.90
CA THR A 413 -12.45 38.24 -23.30
C THR A 413 -13.53 37.57 -24.18
N SER A 414 -14.00 38.30 -25.19
CA SER A 414 -15.01 37.77 -26.13
C SER A 414 -14.53 36.49 -26.80
N GLY A 415 -15.41 35.47 -26.84
CA GLY A 415 -15.15 34.17 -27.45
C GLY A 415 -14.36 33.17 -26.58
N ILE A 416 -14.13 33.49 -25.30
CA ILE A 416 -13.50 32.53 -24.40
C ILE A 416 -14.41 31.33 -24.16
N GLN A 417 -13.79 30.15 -24.08
CA GLN A 417 -14.47 28.90 -23.86
C GLN A 417 -14.21 28.37 -22.43
N TYR A 418 -15.27 27.90 -21.80
CA TYR A 418 -15.24 27.16 -20.54
C TYR A 418 -15.96 25.84 -20.71
N GLU A 419 -15.29 24.74 -20.43
CA GLU A 419 -15.92 23.42 -20.50
C GLU A 419 -16.88 23.16 -19.33
N PRO A 420 -17.91 22.31 -19.53
CA PRO A 420 -18.81 21.92 -18.45
C PRO A 420 -18.05 21.38 -17.23
N GLU A 421 -17.06 20.52 -17.45
CA GLU A 421 -16.28 19.87 -16.40
C GLU A 421 -15.42 20.87 -15.61
N GLU A 422 -14.90 21.91 -16.27
CA GLU A 422 -14.14 22.98 -15.62
C GLU A 422 -15.02 23.76 -14.64
N LEU A 423 -16.19 24.21 -15.08
CA LEU A 423 -17.14 24.96 -14.24
C LEU A 423 -17.74 24.07 -13.14
N GLU A 424 -17.96 22.82 -13.45
CA GLU A 424 -18.38 21.79 -12.53
C GLU A 424 -17.33 21.54 -11.43
N GLY A 425 -16.04 21.48 -11.79
CA GLY A 425 -14.94 21.36 -10.87
C GLY A 425 -14.89 22.53 -9.89
N TYR A 426 -15.04 23.76 -10.37
CA TYR A 426 -15.09 24.96 -9.51
C TYR A 426 -16.27 24.92 -8.54
N ALA A 427 -17.48 24.59 -9.03
CA ALA A 427 -18.67 24.45 -8.19
C ALA A 427 -18.50 23.35 -7.13
N THR A 428 -17.87 22.23 -7.50
CA THR A 428 -17.57 21.13 -6.58
C THR A 428 -16.63 21.59 -5.46
N ARG A 429 -15.54 22.30 -5.80
CA ARG A 429 -14.63 22.84 -4.78
C ARG A 429 -15.32 23.82 -3.84
N MET A 430 -16.18 24.70 -4.38
CA MET A 430 -16.96 25.61 -3.54
C MET A 430 -17.93 24.86 -2.63
N SER A 431 -18.56 23.77 -3.11
CA SER A 431 -19.49 22.97 -2.30
C SER A 431 -18.85 22.21 -1.14
N GLN A 432 -17.53 22.01 -1.18
CA GLN A 432 -16.74 21.35 -0.13
C GLN A 432 -16.24 22.34 0.94
N MET A 433 -16.44 23.65 0.75
CA MET A 433 -15.95 24.66 1.68
C MET A 433 -16.71 24.67 3.00
N THR A 434 -16.00 24.99 4.07
CA THR A 434 -16.59 25.19 5.41
C THR A 434 -16.14 26.55 5.96
N PRO A 435 -17.08 27.45 6.34
CA PRO A 435 -18.54 27.30 6.21
C PRO A 435 -18.98 27.33 4.75
N PRO A 436 -20.20 26.80 4.40
CA PRO A 436 -20.73 26.87 3.04
C PRO A 436 -20.88 28.31 2.57
N PRO A 437 -20.36 28.69 1.40
CA PRO A 437 -20.41 30.06 0.90
C PRO A 437 -21.71 30.39 0.14
N THR A 438 -22.85 29.86 0.54
CA THR A 438 -24.10 29.91 -0.21
C THR A 438 -24.50 31.34 -0.59
N SER A 439 -24.44 32.31 0.32
CA SER A 439 -24.79 33.69 0.02
C SER A 439 -23.87 34.34 -1.01
N THR A 440 -22.56 34.11 -0.89
CA THR A 440 -21.56 34.63 -1.85
C THR A 440 -21.75 34.03 -3.24
N VAL A 441 -22.01 32.71 -3.31
CA VAL A 441 -22.21 32.02 -4.58
C VAL A 441 -23.57 32.40 -5.20
N THR A 442 -24.65 32.52 -4.41
CA THR A 442 -25.95 32.99 -4.90
C THR A 442 -25.85 34.39 -5.56
N ALA A 443 -25.01 35.26 -5.03
CA ALA A 443 -24.78 36.57 -5.65
C ALA A 443 -24.15 36.47 -7.06
N LEU A 444 -23.45 35.41 -7.40
CA LEU A 444 -22.90 35.19 -8.74
C LEU A 444 -23.99 34.90 -9.80
N LEU A 445 -25.24 34.56 -9.41
CA LEU A 445 -26.37 34.45 -10.34
C LEU A 445 -26.68 35.77 -11.06
N ASP A 446 -26.35 36.93 -10.44
CA ASP A 446 -26.56 38.25 -11.00
C ASP A 446 -25.32 38.74 -11.80
N SER A 447 -24.28 37.90 -11.98
CA SER A 447 -23.07 38.26 -12.73
C SER A 447 -23.37 38.47 -14.22
N GLN A 448 -22.70 39.48 -14.83
CA GLN A 448 -22.73 39.68 -16.28
C GLN A 448 -22.02 38.56 -17.05
N LEU A 449 -21.15 37.79 -16.38
CA LEU A 449 -20.34 36.71 -16.96
C LEU A 449 -21.10 35.39 -16.84
N TRP A 450 -21.42 34.78 -17.99
CA TRP A 450 -22.25 33.58 -18.05
C TRP A 450 -21.66 32.40 -17.24
N TRP A 451 -20.34 32.24 -17.25
CA TRP A 451 -19.68 31.14 -16.49
C TRP A 451 -19.82 31.30 -14.98
N ASN A 452 -19.84 32.51 -14.44
CA ASN A 452 -20.12 32.74 -13.02
C ASN A 452 -21.55 32.31 -12.67
N ARG A 453 -22.54 32.63 -13.54
CA ARG A 453 -23.92 32.16 -13.34
C ARG A 453 -23.99 30.63 -13.37
N VAL A 454 -23.29 29.99 -14.32
CA VAL A 454 -23.25 28.53 -14.43
C VAL A 454 -22.59 27.90 -13.20
N VAL A 455 -21.44 28.42 -12.73
CA VAL A 455 -20.79 27.93 -11.48
C VAL A 455 -21.76 28.03 -10.30
N ALA A 456 -22.48 29.14 -10.17
CA ALA A 456 -23.46 29.32 -9.11
C ALA A 456 -24.62 28.30 -9.21
N LEU A 457 -25.18 28.08 -10.41
CA LEU A 457 -26.22 27.09 -10.65
C LEU A 457 -25.76 25.67 -10.26
N ARG A 458 -24.53 25.26 -10.66
CA ARG A 458 -23.96 23.96 -10.33
C ARG A 458 -23.65 23.80 -8.83
N TYR A 459 -23.26 24.88 -8.17
CA TYR A 459 -23.10 24.87 -6.72
C TYR A 459 -24.47 24.71 -6.02
N LEU A 460 -25.48 25.48 -6.41
CA LEU A 460 -26.82 25.46 -5.81
C LEU A 460 -27.54 24.14 -6.07
N GLU A 461 -27.32 23.50 -7.20
CA GLU A 461 -27.75 22.13 -7.47
C GLU A 461 -27.31 21.16 -6.37
N ARG A 462 -26.11 21.35 -5.79
CA ARG A 462 -25.53 20.48 -4.76
C ARG A 462 -25.85 20.90 -3.33
N ARG A 463 -25.89 22.21 -3.08
CA ARG A 463 -25.90 22.79 -1.73
C ARG A 463 -27.03 23.78 -1.48
N GLY A 464 -27.77 24.18 -2.53
CA GLY A 464 -28.93 25.05 -2.39
C GLY A 464 -30.13 24.31 -1.79
N GLY A 465 -31.15 25.07 -1.42
CA GLY A 465 -32.45 24.61 -0.96
C GLY A 465 -33.59 25.38 -1.66
N GLU A 466 -34.83 25.13 -1.26
CA GLU A 466 -36.01 25.83 -1.80
C GLU A 466 -35.93 27.37 -1.71
N ALA A 467 -35.16 27.90 -0.75
CA ALA A 467 -34.96 29.35 -0.61
C ALA A 467 -34.23 29.98 -1.82
N GLU A 468 -33.33 29.23 -2.49
CA GLU A 468 -32.57 29.69 -3.63
C GLU A 468 -33.30 29.48 -4.99
N VAL A 469 -34.31 28.61 -5.03
CA VAL A 469 -35.07 28.29 -6.26
C VAL A 469 -35.61 29.54 -6.97
N PRO A 470 -36.21 30.55 -6.27
CA PRO A 470 -36.69 31.77 -6.96
C PRO A 470 -35.56 32.53 -7.69
N ALA A 471 -34.34 32.58 -7.13
CA ALA A 471 -33.22 33.23 -7.77
C ALA A 471 -32.71 32.45 -9.00
N MET A 472 -32.70 31.12 -8.93
CA MET A 472 -32.34 30.25 -10.06
C MET A 472 -33.40 30.33 -11.17
N THR A 473 -34.68 30.38 -10.81
CA THR A 473 -35.82 30.42 -11.77
C THR A 473 -35.74 31.66 -12.67
N ARG A 474 -35.27 32.79 -12.18
CA ARG A 474 -35.05 34.00 -13.00
C ARG A 474 -34.13 33.76 -14.21
N LEU A 475 -33.21 32.81 -14.09
CA LEU A 475 -32.26 32.47 -15.14
C LEU A 475 -32.80 31.47 -16.14
N MET A 476 -33.98 30.86 -15.94
CA MET A 476 -34.56 29.93 -16.93
C MET A 476 -34.82 30.57 -18.30
N SER A 477 -35.01 31.89 -18.36
CA SER A 477 -35.17 32.67 -19.59
C SER A 477 -33.85 33.30 -20.08
N ASP A 478 -32.71 32.92 -19.52
CA ASP A 478 -31.40 33.46 -19.91
C ASP A 478 -30.93 32.80 -21.22
N GLU A 479 -31.00 33.52 -22.32
CA GLU A 479 -30.64 33.09 -23.67
C GLU A 479 -29.14 33.23 -23.98
N VAL A 480 -28.31 33.62 -23.00
CA VAL A 480 -26.86 33.72 -23.20
C VAL A 480 -26.28 32.34 -23.48
N GLU A 481 -25.61 32.24 -24.63
CA GLU A 481 -25.02 30.97 -25.07
C GLU A 481 -23.82 30.57 -24.17
N VAL A 482 -23.78 29.27 -23.81
CA VAL A 482 -22.59 28.65 -23.21
C VAL A 482 -21.61 28.30 -24.32
N SER A 483 -20.29 28.44 -24.05
CA SER A 483 -19.25 28.25 -25.06
C SER A 483 -18.13 27.30 -24.54
N GLY A 484 -17.96 26.19 -25.24
CA GLY A 484 -17.00 25.11 -25.01
C GLY A 484 -17.42 23.85 -25.77
N GLU A 485 -16.47 22.96 -26.10
CA GLU A 485 -16.74 21.77 -26.91
C GLU A 485 -17.70 20.80 -26.20
N GLY A 486 -17.50 20.55 -24.89
CA GLY A 486 -18.26 19.58 -24.11
C GLY A 486 -19.75 19.90 -23.93
N TRP A 487 -20.20 21.17 -24.10
CA TRP A 487 -21.61 21.52 -23.93
C TRP A 487 -22.55 20.84 -24.95
N SER A 488 -22.07 20.67 -26.18
CA SER A 488 -22.82 19.98 -27.23
C SER A 488 -22.85 18.46 -27.09
N GLU A 489 -21.91 17.91 -26.33
CA GLU A 489 -21.77 16.47 -26.08
C GLU A 489 -22.61 15.98 -24.88
N MET A 490 -23.15 16.90 -24.08
CA MET A 490 -24.04 16.56 -22.97
C MET A 490 -25.33 15.92 -23.45
N ASN A 491 -25.96 15.10 -22.63
CA ASN A 491 -27.24 14.45 -22.94
C ASN A 491 -28.31 14.88 -21.92
N PRO A 492 -29.29 15.76 -22.30
CA PRO A 492 -29.39 16.45 -23.58
C PRO A 492 -28.32 17.54 -23.77
N PRO A 493 -28.01 17.93 -25.03
CA PRO A 493 -27.09 19.03 -25.31
C PRO A 493 -27.55 20.35 -24.68
N VAL A 494 -26.62 21.09 -24.11
CA VAL A 494 -26.88 22.39 -23.46
C VAL A 494 -26.34 23.51 -24.33
N LYS A 495 -27.17 24.54 -24.58
CA LYS A 495 -26.82 25.67 -25.42
C LYS A 495 -26.83 27.01 -24.68
N THR A 496 -27.65 27.15 -23.63
CA THR A 496 -27.85 28.42 -22.94
C THR A 496 -27.75 28.25 -21.42
N VAL A 497 -27.47 29.35 -20.73
CA VAL A 497 -27.52 29.41 -19.27
C VAL A 497 -28.89 29.01 -18.74
N GLY A 498 -29.97 29.37 -19.43
CA GLY A 498 -31.34 28.99 -19.04
C GLY A 498 -31.56 27.49 -19.01
N GLN A 499 -30.96 26.74 -19.93
CA GLN A 499 -31.03 25.28 -19.91
C GLN A 499 -30.25 24.69 -18.73
N VAL A 500 -29.12 25.27 -18.34
CA VAL A 500 -28.39 24.89 -17.13
C VAL A 500 -29.25 25.14 -15.89
N ALA A 501 -29.92 26.30 -15.82
CA ALA A 501 -30.81 26.67 -14.70
C ALA A 501 -31.97 25.67 -14.54
N ASP A 502 -32.67 25.32 -15.64
CA ASP A 502 -33.77 24.34 -15.63
C ASP A 502 -33.27 22.97 -15.11
N ALA A 503 -32.14 22.49 -15.62
CA ALA A 503 -31.54 21.22 -15.18
C ALA A 503 -31.16 21.25 -13.67
N ALA A 504 -30.53 22.32 -13.21
CA ALA A 504 -30.09 22.47 -11.81
C ALA A 504 -31.28 22.53 -10.84
N ILE A 505 -32.38 23.23 -11.19
CA ILE A 505 -33.61 23.29 -10.37
C ILE A 505 -34.24 21.89 -10.26
N LYS A 506 -34.33 21.16 -11.38
CA LYS A 506 -34.88 19.80 -11.39
C LYS A 506 -34.08 18.86 -10.51
N ALA A 507 -32.74 18.92 -10.60
CA ALA A 507 -31.85 18.09 -9.80
C ALA A 507 -31.95 18.43 -8.30
N LEU A 508 -32.00 19.72 -7.94
CA LEU A 508 -32.17 20.19 -6.56
C LEU A 508 -33.47 19.62 -5.96
N ARG A 509 -34.59 19.78 -6.64
CA ARG A 509 -35.91 19.27 -6.17
C ARG A 509 -35.92 17.75 -6.04
N THR A 510 -35.29 17.03 -6.96
CA THR A 510 -35.18 15.56 -6.87
C THR A 510 -34.40 15.13 -5.63
N ARG A 511 -33.30 15.85 -5.30
CA ARG A 511 -32.49 15.59 -4.09
C ARG A 511 -33.31 15.80 -2.82
N GLU A 512 -34.02 16.93 -2.68
CA GLU A 512 -34.82 17.22 -1.48
C GLU A 512 -35.95 16.19 -1.27
N GLN A 513 -36.59 15.73 -2.34
CA GLN A 513 -37.63 14.67 -2.25
C GLN A 513 -37.02 13.31 -1.85
N GLY A 514 -35.74 13.07 -2.14
CA GLY A 514 -35.01 11.86 -1.74
C GLY A 514 -34.61 11.84 -0.26
N ASP A 515 -34.30 13.00 0.29
CA ASP A 515 -33.86 13.16 1.70
C ASP A 515 -35.07 13.13 2.69
N GLU A 516 -36.30 13.29 2.22
CA GLU A 516 -37.55 13.18 3.02
C GLU A 516 -38.05 11.73 3.20
N LYS A 517 -37.43 10.75 2.55
CA LYS A 517 -37.76 9.31 2.66
C LYS A 517 -36.77 8.56 3.53
#